data_aa11dcfa47fcd45dbeafe39461510596
#
_entry.id   aa11dcfa47fcd45dbeafe39461510596
#
_cell.length_a   1.000
_cell.length_b   1.000
_cell.length_c   1.000
_cell.angle_alpha   90.00
_cell.angle_beta   90.00
_cell.angle_gamma   90.00
#
_symmetry.space_group_name_H-M   'P 1'
#
loop_
_entity.id
_entity.type
_entity.pdbx_description
1 polymer ?
#
loop_
_entity_poly.entity_id
_entity_poly.type
_entity_poly.pdbx_seq_one_letter_code
_entity_poly.pdbx_strand_id
1 'polypeptide(L)'
;PILNYLGLPSKTGVEMANVFQQQLDELVISITEEKVSNVYAMGEYFALQLNNSEMVEATSVILAIGVVAGKPYAGEENFLGRGVSYCATCDAPLYKGKVVAVVAGSQEEEAEADFLGEVCEKVYYFPQYKDEPQLNSKNIEIHHEKPVEITGMMKANTLRTDQGEYIVDCVFILRPTQFPGSLVPGLEI
;
A
#
# COMPACT_ATOMS: atom_id res chain seq x y z
N PRO A 1 -5.24 -16.62 2.95
CA PRO A 1 -5.31 -16.86 1.50
C PRO A 1 -5.99 -15.69 0.80
N ILE A 2 -5.58 -15.40 -0.43
CA ILE A 2 -6.19 -14.42 -1.32
C ILE A 2 -7.38 -15.10 -2.00
N LEU A 3 -8.58 -14.52 -1.83
CA LEU A 3 -9.82 -15.15 -2.27
C LEU A 3 -10.39 -14.55 -3.56
N ASN A 4 -9.96 -13.34 -3.90
CA ASN A 4 -10.55 -12.51 -4.97
C ASN A 4 -9.68 -12.40 -6.22
N TYR A 5 -8.62 -13.23 -6.37
CA TYR A 5 -7.84 -13.28 -7.60
C TYR A 5 -8.43 -14.29 -8.58
N LEU A 6 -8.96 -13.79 -9.70
CA LEU A 6 -9.62 -14.64 -10.70
C LEU A 6 -8.64 -15.64 -11.30
N GLY A 7 -9.01 -16.92 -11.30
CA GLY A 7 -8.20 -18.02 -11.82
C GLY A 7 -7.26 -18.67 -10.80
N LEU A 8 -6.97 -18.03 -9.65
CA LEU A 8 -6.12 -18.58 -8.59
C LEU A 8 -6.80 -18.47 -7.21
N PRO A 9 -7.93 -19.17 -7.00
CA PRO A 9 -8.66 -19.07 -5.75
C PRO A 9 -7.89 -19.68 -4.58
N SER A 10 -8.04 -19.05 -3.40
CA SER A 10 -7.53 -19.55 -2.12
C SER A 10 -6.03 -19.79 -2.06
N LYS A 11 -5.24 -18.99 -2.77
CA LYS A 11 -3.76 -19.01 -2.72
C LYS A 11 -3.24 -18.00 -1.70
N THR A 12 -2.11 -18.33 -1.07
CA THR A 12 -1.30 -17.34 -0.36
C THR A 12 -0.53 -16.48 -1.37
N GLY A 13 -0.02 -15.31 -0.95
CA GLY A 13 0.81 -14.47 -1.83
C GLY A 13 2.05 -15.21 -2.36
N VAL A 14 2.69 -16.02 -1.51
CA VAL A 14 3.85 -16.84 -1.90
C VAL A 14 3.48 -17.88 -2.97
N GLU A 15 2.36 -18.59 -2.79
CA GLU A 15 1.89 -19.56 -3.78
C GLU A 15 1.54 -18.90 -5.12
N MET A 16 0.95 -17.71 -5.09
CA MET A 16 0.67 -16.94 -6.32
C MET A 16 1.96 -16.52 -7.01
N ALA A 17 2.92 -15.98 -6.26
CA ALA A 17 4.22 -15.57 -6.82
C ALA A 17 4.94 -16.75 -7.48
N ASN A 18 4.91 -17.94 -6.85
CA ASN A 18 5.48 -19.15 -7.43
C ASN A 18 4.80 -19.56 -8.73
N VAL A 19 3.47 -19.45 -8.82
CA VAL A 19 2.72 -19.76 -10.07
C VAL A 19 3.10 -18.77 -11.17
N PHE A 20 3.22 -17.48 -10.84
CA PHE A 20 3.63 -16.47 -11.83
C PHE A 20 5.07 -16.69 -12.29
N GLN A 21 5.99 -17.00 -11.37
CA GLN A 21 7.37 -17.31 -11.72
C GLN A 21 7.45 -18.54 -12.65
N GLN A 22 6.74 -19.62 -12.31
CA GLN A 22 6.71 -20.81 -13.16
C GLN A 22 6.21 -20.49 -14.58
N GLN A 23 5.17 -19.65 -14.71
CA GLN A 23 4.65 -19.26 -16.01
C GLN A 23 5.67 -18.44 -16.82
N LEU A 24 6.43 -17.55 -16.16
CA LEU A 24 7.50 -16.80 -16.81
C LEU A 24 8.63 -17.74 -17.27
N ASP A 25 9.01 -18.70 -16.45
CA ASP A 25 10.05 -19.69 -16.77
C ASP A 25 9.64 -20.55 -17.99
N GLU A 26 8.37 -20.98 -18.07
CA GLU A 26 7.81 -21.71 -19.21
C GLU A 26 7.84 -20.88 -20.51
N LEU A 27 7.68 -19.55 -20.38
CA LEU A 27 7.75 -18.60 -21.50
C LEU A 27 9.18 -18.14 -21.82
N VAL A 28 10.17 -18.61 -21.07
CA VAL A 28 11.59 -18.22 -21.18
C VAL A 28 11.76 -16.69 -20.95
N ILE A 29 10.97 -16.11 -20.04
CA ILE A 29 11.06 -14.70 -19.65
C ILE A 29 11.81 -14.61 -18.32
N SER A 30 12.91 -13.87 -18.31
CA SER A 30 13.68 -13.60 -17.08
C SER A 30 13.24 -12.31 -16.41
N ILE A 31 13.20 -12.29 -15.09
CA ILE A 31 13.03 -11.08 -14.27
C ILE A 31 14.40 -10.56 -13.89
N THR A 32 14.63 -9.27 -14.08
CA THR A 32 15.79 -8.57 -13.52
C THR A 32 15.39 -7.96 -12.17
N GLU A 33 16.00 -8.44 -11.09
CA GLU A 33 15.73 -7.95 -9.72
C GLU A 33 16.51 -6.66 -9.44
N GLU A 34 16.13 -5.57 -10.14
CA GLU A 34 16.75 -4.26 -9.98
C GLU A 34 15.69 -3.17 -9.84
N LYS A 35 16.00 -2.19 -9.01
CA LYS A 35 15.12 -1.05 -8.83
C LYS A 35 15.41 0.01 -9.89
N VAL A 36 14.39 0.39 -10.64
CA VAL A 36 14.44 1.56 -11.53
C VAL A 36 14.23 2.83 -10.71
N SER A 37 15.17 3.75 -10.78
CA SER A 37 15.12 5.04 -10.08
C SER A 37 14.49 6.15 -10.92
N ASN A 38 14.72 6.13 -12.24
CA ASN A 38 14.16 7.10 -13.17
C ASN A 38 13.91 6.46 -14.53
N VAL A 39 12.94 7.01 -15.26
CA VAL A 39 12.65 6.68 -16.65
C VAL A 39 12.67 7.97 -17.47
N TYR A 40 13.53 8.05 -18.47
CA TYR A 40 13.69 9.20 -19.34
C TYR A 40 13.10 8.92 -20.72
N ALA A 41 12.23 9.78 -21.20
CA ALA A 41 11.73 9.74 -22.57
C ALA A 41 12.77 10.37 -23.50
N MET A 42 13.34 9.56 -24.38
CA MET A 42 14.42 9.97 -25.32
C MET A 42 13.93 10.14 -26.76
N GLY A 43 12.61 10.32 -26.92
CA GLY A 43 11.97 10.45 -28.24
C GLY A 43 11.51 9.09 -28.78
N GLU A 44 12.35 8.34 -29.43
CA GLU A 44 12.00 7.04 -30.03
C GLU A 44 12.16 5.85 -29.07
N TYR A 45 12.79 6.04 -27.93
CA TYR A 45 13.00 5.03 -26.90
C TYR A 45 12.95 5.64 -25.50
N PHE A 46 12.93 4.78 -24.49
CA PHE A 46 13.02 5.14 -23.06
C PHE A 46 14.37 4.64 -22.52
N ALA A 47 15.00 5.48 -21.70
CA ALA A 47 16.19 5.11 -20.95
C ALA A 47 15.82 4.95 -19.47
N LEU A 48 15.98 3.75 -18.91
CA LEU A 48 15.69 3.42 -17.53
C LEU A 48 16.98 3.44 -16.71
N GLN A 49 17.03 4.27 -15.70
CA GLN A 49 18.16 4.32 -14.78
C GLN A 49 17.93 3.34 -13.63
N LEU A 50 18.85 2.40 -13.45
CA LEU A 50 18.84 1.45 -12.36
C LEU A 50 19.58 2.01 -11.12
N ASN A 51 19.30 1.48 -9.94
CA ASN A 51 19.97 1.91 -8.71
C ASN A 51 21.50 1.65 -8.70
N ASN A 52 21.96 0.66 -9.45
CA ASN A 52 23.38 0.37 -9.66
C ASN A 52 24.06 1.33 -10.67
N SER A 53 23.35 2.37 -11.12
CA SER A 53 23.77 3.36 -12.12
C SER A 53 23.86 2.83 -13.56
N GLU A 54 23.43 1.62 -13.83
CA GLU A 54 23.27 1.11 -15.19
C GLU A 54 22.07 1.76 -15.88
N MET A 55 22.16 1.83 -17.21
CA MET A 55 21.08 2.32 -18.06
C MET A 55 20.58 1.19 -18.95
N VAL A 56 19.27 1.02 -18.98
CA VAL A 56 18.59 0.06 -19.85
C VAL A 56 17.71 0.81 -20.85
N GLU A 57 17.79 0.47 -22.11
CA GLU A 57 16.99 1.06 -23.17
C GLU A 57 15.79 0.16 -23.50
N ALA A 58 14.62 0.77 -23.72
CA ALA A 58 13.41 0.08 -24.11
C ALA A 58 12.57 0.92 -25.08
N THR A 59 11.93 0.28 -26.04
CA THR A 59 11.02 0.96 -26.98
C THR A 59 9.68 1.31 -26.34
N SER A 60 9.31 0.60 -25.27
CA SER A 60 8.10 0.85 -24.50
C SER A 60 8.29 0.46 -23.05
N VAL A 61 7.55 1.09 -22.14
CA VAL A 61 7.59 0.81 -20.69
C VAL A 61 6.17 0.63 -20.17
N ILE A 62 5.94 -0.43 -19.40
CA ILE A 62 4.70 -0.64 -18.65
C ILE A 62 5.00 -0.36 -17.17
N LEU A 63 4.35 0.65 -16.60
CA LEU A 63 4.47 0.98 -15.20
C LEU A 63 3.46 0.15 -14.39
N ALA A 64 3.95 -0.84 -13.65
CA ALA A 64 3.17 -1.68 -12.75
C ALA A 64 3.77 -1.60 -11.33
N ILE A 65 3.99 -0.38 -10.85
CA ILE A 65 4.78 -0.04 -9.67
C ILE A 65 4.05 -0.24 -8.33
N GLY A 66 2.79 -0.66 -8.37
CA GLY A 66 1.98 -0.82 -7.16
C GLY A 66 1.69 0.52 -6.47
N VAL A 67 1.28 0.43 -5.20
CA VAL A 67 0.86 1.57 -4.39
C VAL A 67 1.78 1.64 -3.17
N VAL A 68 2.90 2.33 -3.25
CA VAL A 68 3.70 2.67 -2.07
C VAL A 68 4.29 4.06 -2.22
N ALA A 69 3.89 4.97 -1.36
CA ALA A 69 4.51 6.27 -1.20
C ALA A 69 4.94 6.48 0.26
N GLY A 70 6.14 7.00 0.46
CA GLY A 70 6.65 7.40 1.76
C GLY A 70 7.50 6.35 2.49
N LYS A 71 8.15 6.82 3.57
CA LYS A 71 8.98 5.97 4.43
C LYS A 71 8.06 5.09 5.29
N PRO A 72 8.28 3.77 5.37
CA PRO A 72 7.48 2.90 6.22
C PRO A 72 7.65 3.26 7.71
N TYR A 73 6.59 3.10 8.49
CA TYR A 73 6.64 3.16 9.94
C TYR A 73 7.39 1.96 10.52
N ALA A 74 7.94 2.11 11.72
CA ALA A 74 8.55 0.97 12.39
C ALA A 74 7.52 -0.17 12.56
N GLY A 75 7.88 -1.39 12.19
CA GLY A 75 7.01 -2.57 12.24
C GLY A 75 6.04 -2.73 11.06
N GLU A 76 5.83 -1.72 10.23
CA GLU A 76 4.88 -1.76 9.11
C GLU A 76 5.11 -2.95 8.17
N GLU A 77 6.32 -3.09 7.63
CA GLU A 77 6.66 -4.17 6.70
C GLU A 77 6.63 -5.55 7.38
N ASN A 78 6.97 -5.61 8.66
CA ASN A 78 6.96 -6.86 9.43
C ASN A 78 5.55 -7.44 9.58
N PHE A 79 4.53 -6.59 9.61
CA PHE A 79 3.15 -6.98 9.82
C PHE A 79 2.26 -6.83 8.58
N LEU A 80 2.82 -6.48 7.42
CA LEU A 80 2.07 -6.40 6.16
C LEU A 80 1.39 -7.75 5.85
N GLY A 81 0.07 -7.71 5.59
CA GLY A 81 -0.77 -8.90 5.43
C GLY A 81 -1.05 -9.67 6.74
N ARG A 82 -0.53 -9.19 7.87
CA ARG A 82 -0.75 -9.73 9.21
C ARG A 82 -1.15 -8.65 10.20
N GLY A 83 -2.21 -7.90 9.88
CA GLY A 83 -2.70 -6.78 10.67
C GLY A 83 -2.16 -5.42 10.24
N VAL A 84 -1.46 -5.33 9.11
CA VAL A 84 -1.20 -4.11 8.35
C VAL A 84 -1.70 -4.32 6.92
N SER A 85 -2.39 -3.34 6.37
CA SER A 85 -2.91 -3.34 5.00
C SER A 85 -2.70 -1.97 4.33
N TYR A 86 -2.56 -1.98 3.00
CA TYR A 86 -2.48 -0.78 2.16
C TYR A 86 -3.74 -0.57 1.30
N CYS A 87 -4.75 -1.42 1.45
CA CYS A 87 -5.97 -1.35 0.64
C CYS A 87 -7.20 -1.60 1.52
N ALA A 88 -7.96 -0.55 1.80
CA ALA A 88 -9.17 -0.67 2.61
C ALA A 88 -10.23 -1.52 1.89
N THR A 89 -10.51 -1.23 0.64
CA THR A 89 -11.53 -1.94 -0.15
C THR A 89 -11.23 -3.42 -0.35
N CYS A 90 -9.93 -3.79 -0.40
CA CYS A 90 -9.50 -5.18 -0.55
C CYS A 90 -9.72 -6.00 0.73
N ASP A 91 -9.34 -5.43 1.88
CA ASP A 91 -9.18 -6.16 3.13
C ASP A 91 -10.26 -5.87 4.18
N ALA A 92 -11.09 -4.82 4.02
CA ALA A 92 -12.16 -4.48 4.96
C ALA A 92 -13.08 -5.68 5.33
N PRO A 93 -13.44 -6.58 4.39
CA PRO A 93 -14.29 -7.72 4.74
C PRO A 93 -13.68 -8.64 5.80
N LEU A 94 -12.34 -8.69 5.93
CA LEU A 94 -11.63 -9.49 6.94
C LEU A 94 -11.74 -8.88 8.35
N TYR A 95 -12.09 -7.60 8.43
CA TYR A 95 -12.15 -6.81 9.66
C TYR A 95 -13.57 -6.36 10.01
N LYS A 96 -14.57 -7.01 9.44
CA LYS A 96 -15.97 -6.73 9.76
C LYS A 96 -16.25 -6.86 11.27
N GLY A 97 -16.81 -5.78 11.86
CA GLY A 97 -17.11 -5.71 13.29
C GLY A 97 -15.86 -5.68 14.19
N LYS A 98 -14.72 -5.27 13.66
CA LYS A 98 -13.44 -5.12 14.36
C LYS A 98 -13.09 -3.66 14.59
N VAL A 99 -12.11 -3.42 15.45
CA VAL A 99 -11.54 -2.10 15.69
C VAL A 99 -10.29 -1.95 14.82
N VAL A 100 -10.24 -0.91 14.01
CA VAL A 100 -9.11 -0.66 13.09
C VAL A 100 -8.57 0.75 13.24
N ALA A 101 -7.32 0.94 12.85
CA ALA A 101 -6.72 2.26 12.67
C ALA A 101 -6.53 2.55 11.17
N VAL A 102 -6.72 3.79 10.78
CA VAL A 102 -6.42 4.31 9.45
C VAL A 102 -5.41 5.43 9.57
N VAL A 103 -4.28 5.28 8.91
CA VAL A 103 -3.27 6.33 8.75
C VAL A 103 -3.40 6.83 7.32
N ALA A 104 -3.93 8.04 7.13
CA ALA A 104 -4.21 8.60 5.81
C ALA A 104 -3.19 9.68 5.43
N GLY A 105 -2.56 9.53 4.29
CA GLY A 105 -1.53 10.44 3.79
C GLY A 105 -2.08 11.67 3.06
N SER A 106 -3.31 11.59 2.54
CA SER A 106 -4.00 12.70 1.89
C SER A 106 -5.50 12.66 2.14
N GLN A 107 -6.19 13.71 1.73
CA GLN A 107 -7.65 13.82 1.85
C GLN A 107 -8.38 12.84 0.91
N GLU A 108 -7.74 12.38 -0.13
CA GLU A 108 -8.32 11.44 -1.09
C GLU A 108 -8.67 10.08 -0.46
N GLU A 109 -7.98 9.70 0.61
CA GLU A 109 -8.21 8.46 1.36
C GLU A 109 -9.41 8.52 2.34
N GLU A 110 -10.07 9.66 2.50
CA GLU A 110 -11.25 9.80 3.37
C GLU A 110 -12.41 8.88 2.93
N ALA A 111 -12.59 8.72 1.62
CA ALA A 111 -13.61 7.81 1.09
C ALA A 111 -13.36 6.34 1.49
N GLU A 112 -12.09 5.91 1.56
CA GLU A 112 -11.74 4.57 2.03
C GLU A 112 -11.93 4.43 3.53
N ALA A 113 -11.68 5.49 4.30
CA ALA A 113 -11.94 5.50 5.74
C ALA A 113 -13.43 5.43 6.03
N ASP A 114 -14.28 6.18 5.31
CA ASP A 114 -15.73 6.09 5.41
C ASP A 114 -16.24 4.69 5.08
N PHE A 115 -15.71 4.04 4.03
CA PHE A 115 -16.02 2.66 3.71
C PHE A 115 -15.64 1.69 4.85
N LEU A 116 -14.50 1.88 5.50
CA LEU A 116 -14.13 1.10 6.69
C LEU A 116 -15.10 1.38 7.85
N GLY A 117 -15.58 2.61 7.98
CA GLY A 117 -16.61 2.96 8.96
C GLY A 117 -17.93 2.21 8.77
N GLU A 118 -18.30 1.85 7.54
CA GLU A 118 -19.50 1.05 7.26
C GLU A 118 -19.32 -0.43 7.63
N VAL A 119 -18.09 -0.94 7.62
CA VAL A 119 -17.79 -2.38 7.77
C VAL A 119 -17.31 -2.71 9.18
N CYS A 120 -16.49 -1.85 9.78
CA CYS A 120 -15.83 -2.06 11.06
C CYS A 120 -16.70 -1.58 12.24
N GLU A 121 -16.41 -2.06 13.43
CA GLU A 121 -17.07 -1.61 14.67
C GLU A 121 -16.62 -0.19 15.03
N LYS A 122 -15.31 0.08 14.92
CA LYS A 122 -14.70 1.38 15.22
C LYS A 122 -13.49 1.62 14.34
N VAL A 123 -13.32 2.87 13.94
CA VAL A 123 -12.16 3.33 13.17
C VAL A 123 -11.47 4.47 13.93
N TYR A 124 -10.21 4.30 14.26
CA TYR A 124 -9.33 5.40 14.69
C TYR A 124 -8.66 6.00 13.45
N TYR A 125 -8.92 7.26 13.16
CA TYR A 125 -8.42 7.92 11.96
C TYR A 125 -7.30 8.92 12.29
N PHE A 126 -6.14 8.75 11.65
CA PHE A 126 -4.94 9.55 11.85
C PHE A 126 -4.57 10.29 10.57
N PRO A 127 -5.13 11.50 10.31
CA PRO A 127 -4.75 12.30 9.15
C PRO A 127 -3.30 12.76 9.26
N GLN A 128 -2.52 12.54 8.22
CA GLN A 128 -1.14 13.00 8.09
C GLN A 128 -1.03 14.16 7.07
N TYR A 129 -2.12 14.87 6.85
CA TYR A 129 -2.27 16.04 6.00
C TYR A 129 -2.80 17.22 6.82
N LYS A 130 -2.89 18.41 6.24
CA LYS A 130 -3.16 19.66 6.99
C LYS A 130 -4.63 20.03 7.11
N ASP A 131 -5.43 19.64 6.11
CA ASP A 131 -6.84 20.01 6.05
C ASP A 131 -7.66 19.19 7.05
N GLU A 132 -8.74 19.78 7.58
CA GLU A 132 -9.64 19.07 8.49
C GLU A 132 -10.39 17.95 7.74
N PRO A 133 -10.35 16.72 8.25
CA PRO A 133 -11.04 15.59 7.63
C PRO A 133 -12.56 15.79 7.54
N GLN A 134 -13.13 15.41 6.40
CA GLN A 134 -14.58 15.45 6.17
C GLN A 134 -15.13 14.02 6.06
N LEU A 135 -15.27 13.38 7.22
CA LEU A 135 -15.75 12.00 7.33
C LEU A 135 -17.23 11.96 7.69
N ASN A 136 -17.94 10.99 7.11
CA ASN A 136 -19.39 10.86 7.26
C ASN A 136 -19.79 9.80 8.29
N SER A 137 -18.98 8.77 8.50
CA SER A 137 -19.27 7.65 9.37
C SER A 137 -19.10 8.01 10.85
N LYS A 138 -20.13 7.72 11.65
CA LYS A 138 -20.22 8.14 13.07
C LYS A 138 -19.28 7.37 14.01
N ASN A 139 -18.78 6.23 13.60
CA ASN A 139 -17.89 5.37 14.37
C ASN A 139 -16.41 5.61 14.04
N ILE A 140 -16.11 6.67 13.30
CA ILE A 140 -14.75 7.15 13.06
C ILE A 140 -14.40 8.21 14.10
N GLU A 141 -13.29 7.99 14.78
CA GLU A 141 -12.72 8.91 15.77
C GLU A 141 -11.40 9.49 15.21
N ILE A 142 -11.36 10.82 15.06
CA ILE A 142 -10.21 11.51 14.46
C ILE A 142 -9.18 11.85 15.55
N HIS A 143 -7.91 11.51 15.28
CA HIS A 143 -6.76 11.76 16.15
C HIS A 143 -5.65 12.46 15.38
N HIS A 144 -5.33 13.70 15.75
CA HIS A 144 -4.26 14.48 15.14
C HIS A 144 -2.88 14.17 15.75
N GLU A 145 -2.57 12.89 15.84
CA GLU A 145 -1.33 12.35 16.40
C GLU A 145 -0.45 11.77 15.28
N LYS A 146 0.84 11.67 15.53
CA LYS A 146 1.77 11.10 14.56
C LYS A 146 2.02 9.63 14.84
N PRO A 147 1.65 8.73 13.93
CA PRO A 147 2.04 7.33 14.01
C PRO A 147 3.56 7.18 14.06
N VAL A 148 4.04 6.33 14.96
CA VAL A 148 5.46 6.09 15.19
C VAL A 148 5.84 4.65 14.91
N GLU A 149 5.05 3.71 15.45
CA GLU A 149 5.38 2.29 15.40
C GLU A 149 4.13 1.42 15.40
N ILE A 150 4.21 0.30 14.72
CA ILE A 150 3.19 -0.77 14.74
C ILE A 150 3.81 -1.98 15.44
N THR A 151 3.14 -2.49 16.46
CA THR A 151 3.62 -3.61 17.25
C THR A 151 2.61 -4.74 17.33
N GLY A 152 3.11 -5.92 17.71
CA GLY A 152 2.33 -7.13 17.89
C GLY A 152 3.23 -8.34 18.08
N MET A 153 2.65 -9.52 18.20
CA MET A 153 3.41 -10.78 18.27
C MET A 153 3.36 -11.52 16.93
N MET A 154 2.30 -12.26 16.67
CA MET A 154 2.10 -12.98 15.40
C MET A 154 1.43 -12.11 14.34
N LYS A 155 0.64 -11.13 14.76
CA LYS A 155 0.00 -10.10 13.93
C LYS A 155 0.11 -8.75 14.62
N ALA A 156 -0.02 -7.67 13.87
CA ALA A 156 -0.17 -6.35 14.46
C ALA A 156 -1.42 -6.29 15.34
N ASN A 157 -1.30 -5.66 16.48
CA ASN A 157 -2.42 -5.43 17.39
C ASN A 157 -2.37 -4.08 18.09
N THR A 158 -1.35 -3.26 17.83
CA THR A 158 -1.18 -1.96 18.47
C THR A 158 -0.56 -0.98 17.48
N LEU A 159 -1.18 0.20 17.36
CA LEU A 159 -0.59 1.37 16.75
C LEU A 159 -0.10 2.31 17.86
N ARG A 160 1.19 2.64 17.86
CA ARG A 160 1.78 3.65 18.75
C ARG A 160 1.91 4.96 18.01
N THR A 161 1.55 6.02 18.69
CA THR A 161 1.69 7.40 18.24
C THR A 161 2.67 8.16 19.14
N ASP A 162 2.91 9.41 18.83
CA ASP A 162 3.68 10.31 19.69
C ASP A 162 2.94 10.71 21.00
N GLN A 163 1.66 10.33 21.15
CA GLN A 163 0.84 10.71 22.30
C GLN A 163 0.20 9.51 23.03
N GLY A 164 0.11 8.33 22.38
CA GLY A 164 -0.55 7.18 22.98
C GLY A 164 -0.40 5.87 22.23
N GLU A 165 -1.15 4.88 22.67
CA GLU A 165 -1.22 3.55 22.07
C GLU A 165 -2.69 3.17 21.81
N TYR A 166 -2.95 2.59 20.66
CA TYR A 166 -4.26 2.18 20.20
C TYR A 166 -4.28 0.68 19.93
N ILE A 167 -5.10 -0.05 20.67
CA ILE A 167 -5.29 -1.48 20.45
C ILE A 167 -6.25 -1.67 19.27
N VAL A 168 -5.80 -2.35 18.23
CA VAL A 168 -6.53 -2.52 16.98
C VAL A 168 -6.34 -3.92 16.40
N ASP A 169 -7.26 -4.35 15.56
CA ASP A 169 -7.15 -5.59 14.83
C ASP A 169 -6.37 -5.43 13.51
N CYS A 170 -6.34 -4.20 12.96
CA CYS A 170 -5.60 -3.84 11.76
C CYS A 170 -5.21 -2.35 11.76
N VAL A 171 -4.08 -2.06 11.14
CA VAL A 171 -3.67 -0.71 10.75
C VAL A 171 -3.71 -0.62 9.23
N PHE A 172 -4.63 0.18 8.70
CA PHE A 172 -4.67 0.54 7.28
C PHE A 172 -3.78 1.75 7.07
N ILE A 173 -2.77 1.62 6.23
CA ILE A 173 -1.86 2.71 5.88
C ILE A 173 -2.18 3.11 4.46
N LEU A 174 -3.01 4.15 4.35
CA LEU A 174 -3.45 4.70 3.08
C LEU A 174 -2.54 5.86 2.72
N ARG A 175 -1.79 5.69 1.65
CA ARG A 175 -0.86 6.69 1.15
C ARG A 175 -1.24 7.06 -0.27
N PRO A 176 -1.07 8.33 -0.65
CA PRO A 176 -1.27 8.72 -2.04
C PRO A 176 -0.37 7.84 -2.92
N THR A 177 -0.94 7.34 -3.98
CA THR A 177 -0.23 6.55 -4.99
C THR A 177 1.00 7.33 -5.45
N GLN A 178 2.15 6.67 -5.56
CA GLN A 178 3.30 7.30 -6.18
C GLN A 178 2.91 7.67 -7.62
N PHE A 179 2.81 8.96 -7.89
CA PHE A 179 2.43 9.44 -9.22
C PHE A 179 3.44 8.90 -10.25
N PRO A 180 3.00 8.21 -11.31
CA PRO A 180 3.89 7.77 -12.39
C PRO A 180 4.77 8.90 -12.93
N GLY A 181 4.26 10.14 -12.93
CA GLY A 181 5.01 11.33 -13.30
C GLY A 181 6.23 11.65 -12.42
N SER A 182 6.30 11.13 -11.18
CA SER A 182 7.51 11.27 -10.35
C SER A 182 8.64 10.34 -10.81
N LEU A 183 8.29 9.21 -11.43
CA LEU A 183 9.24 8.25 -11.99
C LEU A 183 9.62 8.62 -13.43
N VAL A 184 8.68 9.21 -14.18
CA VAL A 184 8.85 9.62 -15.58
C VAL A 184 8.65 11.13 -15.67
N PRO A 185 9.71 11.95 -15.50
CA PRO A 185 9.60 13.40 -15.61
C PRO A 185 9.06 13.82 -16.98
N GLY A 186 8.03 14.67 -16.99
CA GLY A 186 7.39 15.16 -18.22
C GLY A 186 6.29 14.24 -18.78
N LEU A 187 5.91 13.17 -18.07
CA LEU A 187 4.72 12.41 -18.43
C LEU A 187 3.48 13.20 -18.03
N GLU A 188 2.71 13.63 -19.02
CA GLU A 188 1.35 14.19 -18.82
C GLU A 188 0.36 13.02 -18.81
N ILE A 189 -0.36 12.85 -17.70
CA ILE A 189 -1.39 11.82 -17.54
C ILE A 189 -2.75 12.49 -17.48
#